data_e4957818632d2c3953c9cfe2a03b3631
#
_entry.id   e4957818632d2c3953c9cfe2a03b3631
#
_cell.length_a   1.000
_cell.length_b   1.000
_cell.length_c   1.000
_cell.angle_alpha   90.00
_cell.angle_beta   90.00
_cell.angle_gamma   90.00
#
_symmetry.space_group_name_H-M   'P 1'
#
loop_
_entity.id
_entity.type
_entity.pdbx_description
1 polymer ?
#
loop_
_entity_poly.entity_id
_entity_poly.type
_entity_poly.pdbx_seq_one_letter_code
_entity_poly.pdbx_strand_id
1 'polypeptide(L)'
;MQKHGLDFADANKVLQSSYRWDIDIVRSGEIRTQSISYVMGFLAVLTVVHTNREDATRIISFRVASQKEREAYYVWLEKECDESQ
;
A
#
# COMPACT_ATOMS: atom_id res chain seq x y z
N MET A 1 22.14 3.73 5.93
CA MET A 1 21.53 3.77 5.66
C MET A 1 20.61 3.63 5.84
N GLN A 2 20.13 3.95 6.22
CA GLN A 2 19.15 3.80 6.24
C GLN A 2 18.64 3.41 5.54
N LYS A 3 18.78 3.17 5.71
CA LYS A 3 18.49 2.66 4.89
C LYS A 3 17.42 2.82 4.21
N HIS A 4 16.60 2.80 4.47
CA HIS A 4 15.51 2.90 3.66
C HIS A 4 14.85 4.20 3.75
N GLY A 5 15.10 5.02 4.70
CA GLY A 5 14.44 6.27 4.85
C GLY A 5 12.93 6.17 4.99
N LEU A 6 12.39 4.99 5.24
CA LEU A 6 10.96 4.84 5.42
C LEU A 6 10.60 5.01 6.88
N ASP A 7 9.61 5.87 7.11
CA ASP A 7 9.11 6.15 8.45
C ASP A 7 7.62 5.81 8.47
N PHE A 8 7.17 5.20 9.55
CA PHE A 8 5.75 4.85 9.63
C PHE A 8 4.85 6.05 9.44
N ALA A 9 5.32 7.25 9.76
CA ALA A 9 4.54 8.45 9.50
C ALA A 9 4.28 8.63 8.00
N ASP A 10 5.18 8.15 7.15
CA ASP A 10 5.01 8.28 5.72
C ASP A 10 4.01 7.29 5.15
N ALA A 11 3.60 6.30 5.92
CA ALA A 11 2.60 5.35 5.46
C ALA A 11 1.30 6.06 5.10
N ASN A 12 1.02 7.20 5.74
CA ASN A 12 -0.18 7.96 5.41
C ASN A 12 -0.19 8.41 3.96
N LYS A 13 0.98 8.60 3.37
CA LYS A 13 1.06 9.01 1.97
C LYS A 13 0.50 7.93 1.06
N VAL A 14 0.74 6.67 1.41
CA VAL A 14 0.15 5.55 0.68
C VAL A 14 -1.35 5.53 0.90
N LEU A 15 -1.76 5.66 2.16
CA LEU A 15 -3.18 5.53 2.50
C LEU A 15 -4.02 6.67 1.96
N GLN A 16 -3.42 7.80 1.65
CA GLN A 16 -4.13 8.95 1.10
C GLN A 16 -4.03 9.05 -0.41
N SER A 17 -3.34 8.12 -1.05
CA SER A 17 -3.14 8.18 -2.48
C SER A 17 -4.45 7.90 -3.22
N SER A 18 -4.67 8.61 -4.33
CA SER A 18 -5.83 8.38 -5.18
C SER A 18 -5.73 7.06 -5.95
N TYR A 19 -4.54 6.54 -6.08
CA TYR A 19 -4.31 5.31 -6.84
C TYR A 19 -3.94 4.17 -5.92
N ARG A 20 -4.52 4.14 -4.74
CA ARG A 20 -4.25 3.11 -3.76
C ARG A 20 -5.03 1.85 -4.09
N TRP A 21 -4.33 0.72 -4.08
CA TRP A 21 -4.93 -0.58 -4.33
C TRP A 21 -4.96 -1.34 -3.02
N ASP A 22 -6.15 -1.62 -2.53
CA ASP A 22 -6.33 -2.31 -1.26
C ASP A 22 -6.65 -3.77 -1.50
N ILE A 23 -5.92 -4.64 -0.80
CA ILE A 23 -6.13 -6.08 -0.89
C ILE A 23 -6.37 -6.59 0.53
N ASP A 24 -7.46 -7.33 0.71
CA ASP A 24 -7.74 -7.93 2.01
C ASP A 24 -7.00 -9.24 2.14
N ILE A 25 -6.33 -9.41 3.28
CA ILE A 25 -5.57 -10.60 3.59
C ILE A 25 -6.09 -11.16 4.89
N VAL A 26 -6.37 -12.48 4.90
CA VAL A 26 -6.81 -13.14 6.13
C VAL A 26 -5.66 -13.98 6.64
N ARG A 27 -5.27 -13.72 7.89
CA ARG A 27 -4.19 -14.46 8.52
C ARG A 27 -4.57 -14.80 9.93
N SER A 28 -4.57 -16.10 10.24
CA SER A 28 -4.89 -16.57 11.60
C SER A 28 -6.22 -16.00 12.08
N GLY A 29 -7.19 -15.95 11.18
CA GLY A 29 -8.50 -15.45 11.54
C GLY A 29 -8.62 -13.95 11.65
N GLU A 30 -7.55 -13.22 11.33
CA GLU A 30 -7.56 -11.77 11.41
C GLU A 30 -7.52 -11.20 10.01
N ILE A 31 -8.36 -10.21 9.76
CA ILE A 31 -8.40 -9.55 8.45
C ILE A 31 -7.46 -8.36 8.48
N ARG A 32 -6.53 -8.34 7.53
CA ARG A 32 -5.60 -7.24 7.34
C ARG A 32 -5.76 -6.70 5.94
N THR A 33 -5.48 -5.43 5.77
CA THR A 33 -5.53 -4.81 4.45
C THR A 33 -4.13 -4.43 4.02
N GLN A 34 -3.77 -4.83 2.81
CA GLN A 34 -2.52 -4.42 2.21
C GLN A 34 -2.83 -3.33 1.20
N SER A 35 -2.28 -2.15 1.40
CA SER A 35 -2.48 -1.02 0.50
C SER A 35 -1.20 -0.77 -0.27
N ILE A 36 -1.30 -0.74 -1.58
CA ILE A 36 -0.14 -0.56 -2.45
C ILE A 36 -0.39 0.66 -3.31
N SER A 37 0.59 1.54 -3.40
CA SER A 37 0.46 2.74 -4.21
C SER A 37 1.81 3.30 -4.58
N TYR A 38 1.86 3.91 -5.77
CA TYR A 38 3.02 4.70 -6.15
C TYR A 38 2.95 6.03 -5.39
N VAL A 39 4.05 6.40 -4.80
CA VAL A 39 4.13 7.66 -4.06
C VAL A 39 5.20 8.52 -4.70
N MET A 40 4.77 9.66 -5.24
CA MET A 40 5.67 10.51 -6.02
C MET A 40 6.85 11.02 -5.20
N GLY A 41 6.63 11.31 -3.94
CA GLY A 41 7.71 11.81 -3.11
C GLY A 41 8.84 10.80 -2.94
N PHE A 42 8.54 9.53 -3.12
CA PHE A 42 9.52 8.45 -2.99
C PHE A 42 9.93 7.90 -4.34
N LEU A 43 9.22 8.26 -5.41
CA LEU A 43 9.46 7.74 -6.75
C LEU A 43 9.47 6.22 -6.76
N ALA A 44 8.55 5.63 -6.00
CA ALA A 44 8.51 4.19 -5.83
C ALA A 44 7.13 3.73 -5.44
N VAL A 45 6.87 2.45 -5.68
CA VAL A 45 5.64 1.81 -5.23
C VAL A 45 5.88 1.30 -3.83
N LEU A 46 5.03 1.71 -2.90
CA LEU A 46 5.16 1.35 -1.50
C LEU A 46 3.97 0.51 -1.07
N THR A 47 4.16 -0.33 -0.08
CA THR A 47 3.10 -1.17 0.43
C THR A 47 2.98 -0.99 1.94
N VAL A 48 1.73 -0.91 2.40
CA VAL A 48 1.42 -0.77 3.82
C VAL A 48 0.44 -1.88 4.19
N VAL A 49 0.78 -2.65 5.22
CA VAL A 49 -0.16 -3.63 5.76
C VAL A 49 -0.70 -3.04 7.06
N HIS A 50 -2.01 -2.98 7.17
CA HIS A 50 -2.63 -2.35 8.32
C HIS A 50 -3.92 -3.08 8.70
N THR A 51 -4.37 -2.82 9.92
CA THR A 51 -5.64 -3.31 10.39
C THR A 51 -6.42 -2.15 10.96
N ASN A 52 -7.74 -2.29 10.96
CA ASN A 52 -8.60 -1.32 11.62
C ASN A 52 -9.10 -1.94 12.90
N ARG A 53 -8.85 -1.27 14.01
CA ARG A 53 -9.33 -1.70 15.29
C ARG A 53 -10.13 -0.59 15.90
N GLU A 54 -11.40 -0.88 16.16
CA GLU A 54 -12.31 0.12 16.69
C GLU A 54 -12.26 1.32 15.75
N ASP A 55 -11.80 2.45 16.20
CA ASP A 55 -11.78 3.63 15.34
C ASP A 55 -10.38 4.00 14.88
N ALA A 56 -9.42 3.11 15.06
CA ALA A 56 -8.04 3.45 14.76
C ALA A 56 -7.45 2.52 13.72
N THR A 57 -6.61 3.06 12.86
CA THR A 57 -5.86 2.27 11.91
C THR A 57 -4.50 1.95 12.50
N ARG A 58 -4.17 0.67 12.55
CA ARG A 58 -2.89 0.25 13.07
C ARG A 58 -2.03 -0.26 11.93
N ILE A 59 -0.85 0.35 11.77
CA ILE A 59 0.06 -0.04 10.70
C ILE A 59 0.94 -1.16 11.20
N ILE A 60 0.93 -2.27 10.46
CA ILE A 60 1.70 -3.44 10.82
C ILE A 60 3.03 -3.46 10.11
N SER A 61 3.03 -3.07 8.84
CA SER A 61 4.24 -3.12 8.03
C SER A 61 4.20 -2.03 6.98
N PHE A 62 5.35 -1.43 6.72
CA PHE A 62 5.46 -0.38 5.70
C PHE A 62 6.82 -0.58 5.02
N ARG A 63 6.80 -0.86 3.72
CA ARG A 63 8.03 -1.14 3.01
C ARG A 63 7.85 -0.85 1.52
N VAL A 64 8.95 -0.91 0.81
CA VAL A 64 8.90 -0.82 -0.65
C VAL A 64 8.28 -2.10 -1.18
N ALA A 65 7.43 -1.97 -2.20
CA ALA A 65 6.77 -3.12 -2.77
C ALA A 65 7.79 -4.04 -3.45
N SER A 66 7.54 -5.35 -3.37
CA SER A 66 8.38 -6.30 -4.07
C SER A 66 8.11 -6.20 -5.57
N GLN A 67 8.96 -6.86 -6.37
CA GLN A 67 8.77 -6.82 -7.80
C GLN A 67 7.41 -7.39 -8.19
N LYS A 68 7.01 -8.49 -7.58
CA LYS A 68 5.71 -9.08 -7.91
C LYS A 68 4.57 -8.16 -7.52
N GLU A 69 4.67 -7.54 -6.36
CA GLU A 69 3.64 -6.61 -5.90
C GLU A 69 3.55 -5.43 -6.85
N ARG A 70 4.69 -4.93 -7.27
CA ARG A 70 4.73 -3.78 -8.16
C ARG A 70 4.13 -4.10 -9.51
N GLU A 71 4.44 -5.27 -10.04
CA GLU A 71 3.89 -5.66 -11.33
C GLU A 71 2.38 -5.84 -11.27
N ALA A 72 1.91 -6.48 -10.21
CA ALA A 72 0.47 -6.65 -10.04
C ALA A 72 -0.23 -5.31 -9.88
N TYR A 73 0.42 -4.39 -9.18
CA TYR A 73 -0.15 -3.06 -8.99
C TYR A 73 -0.31 -2.34 -10.33
N TYR A 74 0.70 -2.42 -11.19
CA TYR A 74 0.63 -1.73 -12.47
C TYR A 74 -0.46 -2.33 -13.37
N VAL A 75 -0.64 -3.65 -13.31
CA VAL A 75 -1.72 -4.28 -14.07
C VAL A 75 -3.06 -3.77 -13.57
N TRP A 76 -3.23 -3.71 -12.26
CA TRP A 76 -4.46 -3.19 -11.68
C TRP A 76 -4.68 -1.73 -12.08
N LEU A 77 -3.61 -0.95 -12.04
CA LEU A 77 -3.71 0.46 -12.34
C LEU A 77 -4.13 0.70 -13.80
N GLU A 78 -3.59 -0.11 -14.70
CA GLU A 78 -3.97 0.01 -16.10
C GLU A 78 -5.46 -0.25 -16.30
N LYS A 79 -5.99 -1.24 -15.60
CA LYS A 79 -7.40 -1.56 -15.74
C LYS A 79 -8.26 -0.45 -15.16
N GLU A 80 -7.82 0.14 -14.07
CA GLU A 80 -8.58 1.24 -13.48
C GLU A 80 -8.59 2.44 -14.39
N CYS A 81 -7.46 2.74 -15.01
CA CYS A 81 -7.38 3.87 -15.92
C CYS A 81 -8.23 3.64 -17.15
N ASP A 82 -8.24 2.42 -17.68
CA ASP A 82 -9.06 2.10 -18.85
C ASP A 82 -10.53 2.25 -18.55
N GLU A 83 -10.94 1.85 -17.36
CA GLU A 83 -12.35 1.91 -17.01
C GLU A 83 -12.85 3.32 -16.82
N SER A 84 -11.95 4.23 -16.50
CA SER A 84 -12.37 5.60 -16.26
C SER A 84 -12.59 6.36 -17.55
N GLN A 85 -12.41 5.71 -18.66
CA GLN A 85 -12.71 6.32 -19.95
C GLN A 85 -14.13 5.99 -20.43
#